data_02ad9de0958aaf4a283e67c8fd9c0f92
#
_entry.id   02ad9de0958aaf4a283e67c8fd9c0f92
#
_cell.length_a   1.000
_cell.length_b   1.000
_cell.length_c   1.000
_cell.angle_alpha   90.00
_cell.angle_beta   90.00
_cell.angle_gamma   90.00
#
_symmetry.space_group_name_H-M   'P 1'
#
loop_
_entity.id
_entity.type
_entity.pdbx_description
1 polymer ?
#
loop_
_entity_poly.entity_id
_entity_poly.type
_entity_poly.pdbx_seq_one_letter_code
_entity_poly.pdbx_strand_id
1 'polypeptide(L)'
;MINYLKNLFKKPETTTVEQPKNEYYLAKYRANVSLHITYNQLDTDGYHEYRQYENIESDDNVVFLEQKNKSIKEYQEVISNINEQLKDNSSEYIMVQKVFLFKKSDFVNVKIIIKDN
;
A
#
# COMPACT_ATOMS: atom_id res chain seq x y z
N MET A 1 -0.02 1.34 12.02
CA MET A 1 0.66 1.33 11.70
C MET A 1 1.27 1.37 11.40
N ILE A 2 0.74 1.24 11.98
CA ILE A 2 1.32 1.22 11.85
C ILE A 2 1.55 0.93 11.82
N ASN A 3 0.91 1.06 12.11
CA ASN A 3 1.33 0.92 12.01
C ASN A 3 1.83 0.36 11.86
N TYR A 4 1.62 0.60 11.81
CA TYR A 4 2.38 0.16 11.71
C TYR A 4 2.70 -0.23 11.90
N LEU A 5 2.25 -0.48 12.28
CA LEU A 5 2.57 -0.69 12.30
C LEU A 5 2.41 -0.69 12.64
N LYS A 6 2.14 -0.42 12.94
CA LYS A 6 1.94 -0.24 13.09
C LYS A 6 1.79 -0.73 13.11
N ASN A 7 1.57 -0.80 13.12
CA ASN A 7 1.47 -1.17 12.98
C ASN A 7 1.82 -1.88 13.02
N LEU A 8 1.68 -1.94 13.45
CA LEU A 8 1.87 -2.40 13.23
C LEU A 8 2.05 -2.59 13.61
N PHE A 9 1.90 -2.44 13.68
CA PHE A 9 1.83 -2.43 13.87
C PHE A 9 1.49 -2.42 14.50
N LYS A 10 1.30 -1.94 14.93
CA LYS A 10 0.67 -1.81 15.21
C LYS A 10 0.31 -2.19 15.62
N LYS A 11 0.18 -2.40 16.06
CA LYS A 11 -0.45 -2.76 16.31
C LYS A 11 -0.72 -3.18 16.68
N PRO A 12 -0.72 -3.41 17.00
CA PRO A 12 -1.24 -3.77 17.22
C PRO A 12 -1.47 -3.98 17.45
N GLU A 13 -1.68 -4.04 17.69
CA GLU A 13 -2.21 -4.19 17.82
C GLU A 13 -2.49 -4.27 18.28
N THR A 14 -2.55 -4.30 18.70
CA THR A 14 -3.10 -4.39 19.17
C THR A 14 -3.51 -4.61 19.68
N THR A 15 -3.71 -4.72 20.04
CA THR A 15 -4.31 -4.98 20.48
C THR A 15 -4.85 -5.29 20.85
N THR A 16 -5.16 -5.52 21.18
CA THR A 16 -5.86 -5.75 21.50
C THR A 16 -6.46 -6.07 21.76
N VAL A 17 -6.43 -6.41 22.06
CA VAL A 17 -7.21 -6.66 22.40
C VAL A 17 -8.06 -6.55 22.72
N GLU A 18 -8.40 -6.77 22.68
CA GLU A 18 -9.44 -6.73 22.87
C GLU A 18 -10.49 -6.26 23.40
N GLN A 19 -10.88 -5.99 23.17
CA GLN A 19 -12.04 -5.26 23.59
C GLN A 19 -13.28 -5.90 23.09
N PRO A 20 -14.02 -6.59 23.93
CA PRO A 20 -15.14 -7.39 23.42
C PRO A 20 -16.12 -6.60 22.60
N LYS A 21 -16.46 -5.38 23.01
CA LYS A 21 -17.43 -4.61 22.26
C LYS A 21 -16.91 -4.18 20.91
N ASN A 22 -15.60 -4.15 20.73
CA ASN A 22 -15.03 -3.79 19.45
C ASN A 22 -15.17 -4.91 18.44
N GLU A 23 -15.39 -6.13 18.90
CA GLU A 23 -15.58 -7.24 18.00
C GLU A 23 -16.83 -7.09 17.16
N TYR A 24 -17.81 -6.36 17.67
CA TYR A 24 -19.09 -6.19 17.00
C TYR A 24 -19.23 -4.85 16.32
N TYR A 25 -18.22 -4.01 16.43
CA TYR A 25 -18.27 -2.69 15.82
C TYR A 25 -17.73 -2.77 14.39
N LEU A 26 -18.54 -2.33 13.45
CA LEU A 26 -18.11 -2.19 12.07
C LEU A 26 -18.33 -0.76 11.65
N ALA A 27 -17.29 -0.12 11.14
CA ALA A 27 -17.44 1.21 10.61
C ALA A 27 -18.42 1.20 9.45
N LYS A 28 -19.18 2.26 9.33
CA LYS A 28 -20.21 2.37 8.31
C LYS A 28 -19.61 2.40 6.90
N TYR A 29 -18.47 3.04 6.76
CA TYR A 29 -17.76 3.17 5.48
C TYR A 29 -16.40 2.53 5.62
N ARG A 30 -16.07 1.63 4.69
CA ARG A 30 -14.82 0.89 4.75
C ARG A 30 -14.29 0.67 3.34
N ALA A 31 -12.98 0.78 3.19
CA ALA A 31 -12.31 0.52 1.93
C ALA A 31 -10.89 0.05 2.19
N ASN A 32 -10.34 -0.65 1.23
CA ASN A 32 -8.93 -1.02 1.22
C ASN A 32 -8.31 -0.46 -0.06
N VAL A 33 -7.25 0.32 0.09
CA VAL A 33 -6.51 0.87 -1.04
C VAL A 33 -5.14 0.23 -1.01
N SER A 34 -4.74 -0.42 -2.10
CA SER A 34 -3.46 -1.12 -2.13
C SER A 34 -2.67 -0.77 -3.38
N LEU A 35 -1.34 -0.79 -3.22
CA LEU A 35 -0.38 -0.57 -4.28
C LEU A 35 0.32 -1.89 -4.53
N HIS A 36 0.34 -2.33 -5.79
CA HIS A 36 0.94 -3.61 -6.17
C HIS A 36 2.02 -3.37 -7.22
N ILE A 37 3.23 -3.80 -6.92
CA ILE A 37 4.35 -3.71 -7.87
C ILE A 37 4.77 -5.13 -8.21
N THR A 38 4.67 -5.48 -9.48
CA THR A 38 5.04 -6.81 -9.96
C THR A 38 6.42 -6.73 -10.61
N TYR A 39 7.29 -7.67 -10.27
CA TYR A 39 8.65 -7.70 -10.79
C TYR A 39 9.11 -9.14 -10.91
N ASN A 40 10.14 -9.36 -11.74
CA ASN A 40 10.80 -10.65 -11.85
C ASN A 40 11.92 -10.74 -10.82
N GLN A 41 12.23 -11.96 -10.41
CA GLN A 41 13.38 -12.18 -9.53
C GLN A 41 14.26 -13.23 -10.19
N LEU A 42 15.54 -12.88 -10.37
CA LEU A 42 16.46 -13.68 -11.18
C LEU A 42 16.62 -15.12 -10.72
N ASP A 43 16.60 -15.34 -9.41
CA ASP A 43 16.95 -16.64 -8.86
C ASP A 43 15.76 -17.56 -8.65
N THR A 44 14.57 -17.11 -9.05
CA THR A 44 13.35 -17.91 -8.91
C THR A 44 12.52 -17.79 -10.17
N ASP A 45 11.75 -18.82 -10.45
CA ASP A 45 10.83 -18.79 -11.56
C ASP A 45 9.59 -17.98 -11.19
N GLY A 46 9.16 -17.13 -12.14
CA GLY A 46 7.89 -16.44 -12.02
C GLY A 46 8.02 -15.03 -11.49
N TYR A 47 6.87 -14.45 -11.28
CA TYR A 47 6.76 -13.06 -10.87
C TYR A 47 6.59 -12.97 -9.37
N HIS A 48 7.11 -11.86 -8.82
CA HIS A 48 6.96 -11.53 -7.41
C HIS A 48 6.20 -10.23 -7.30
N GLU A 49 5.59 -10.01 -6.15
CA GLU A 49 4.78 -8.82 -5.96
C GLU A 49 5.18 -8.15 -4.64
N TYR A 50 5.50 -6.86 -4.73
CA TYR A 50 5.64 -6.00 -3.57
C TYR A 50 4.30 -5.29 -3.37
N ARG A 51 3.76 -5.35 -2.16
CA ARG A 51 2.42 -4.86 -1.91
C ARG A 51 2.39 -3.98 -0.66
N GLN A 52 1.72 -2.85 -0.78
CA GLN A 52 1.38 -2.00 0.35
C GLN A 52 -0.12 -1.80 0.34
N TYR A 53 -0.70 -1.59 1.52
CA TYR A 53 -2.12 -1.31 1.56
C TYR A 53 -2.47 -0.46 2.77
N GLU A 54 -3.62 0.19 2.69
CA GLU A 54 -4.20 0.95 3.77
C GLU A 54 -5.66 0.59 3.90
N ASN A 55 -6.07 0.33 5.14
CA ASN A 55 -7.46 0.13 5.47
C ASN A 55 -8.03 1.46 5.95
N ILE A 56 -9.13 1.87 5.34
CA ILE A 56 -9.77 3.14 5.63
C ILE A 56 -11.15 2.84 6.18
N GLU A 57 -11.43 3.36 7.37
CA GLU A 57 -12.71 3.11 8.05
C GLU A 57 -13.17 4.39 8.72
N SER A 58 -14.46 4.68 8.60
CA SER A 58 -15.04 5.81 9.28
C SER A 58 -16.56 5.69 9.29
N ASP A 59 -17.18 6.25 10.31
CA ASP A 59 -18.63 6.41 10.33
C ASP A 59 -19.07 7.71 9.66
N ASP A 60 -18.11 8.58 9.34
CA ASP A 60 -18.37 9.86 8.70
C ASP A 60 -17.95 9.76 7.24
N ASN A 61 -18.93 9.96 6.35
CA ASN A 61 -18.69 9.80 4.92
C ASN A 61 -17.68 10.81 4.38
N VAL A 62 -17.69 12.03 4.89
CA VAL A 62 -16.75 13.06 4.41
C VAL A 62 -15.32 12.68 4.81
N VAL A 63 -15.13 12.30 6.07
CA VAL A 63 -13.83 11.87 6.55
C VAL A 63 -13.34 10.64 5.78
N PHE A 64 -14.24 9.68 5.55
CA PHE A 64 -13.92 8.48 4.79
C PHE A 64 -13.41 8.81 3.39
N LEU A 65 -14.15 9.67 2.69
CA LEU A 65 -13.78 10.03 1.32
C LEU A 65 -12.47 10.81 1.27
N GLU A 66 -12.24 11.68 2.24
CA GLU A 66 -10.98 12.42 2.30
C GLU A 66 -9.79 11.50 2.50
N GLN A 67 -9.91 10.55 3.42
CA GLN A 67 -8.83 9.62 3.70
C GLN A 67 -8.59 8.69 2.54
N LYS A 68 -9.66 8.21 1.92
CA LYS A 68 -9.54 7.33 0.76
C LYS A 68 -8.84 8.04 -0.39
N ASN A 69 -9.25 9.27 -0.69
CA ASN A 69 -8.65 10.04 -1.76
C ASN A 69 -7.19 10.39 -1.47
N LYS A 70 -6.87 10.63 -0.21
CA LYS A 70 -5.49 10.90 0.18
C LYS A 70 -4.60 9.69 -0.09
N SER A 71 -5.06 8.49 0.28
CA SER A 71 -4.30 7.27 0.05
C SER A 71 -4.10 7.02 -1.44
N ILE A 72 -5.16 7.21 -2.23
CA ILE A 72 -5.07 7.03 -3.68
C ILE A 72 -4.04 8.00 -4.26
N LYS A 73 -4.09 9.25 -3.83
CA LYS A 73 -3.17 10.26 -4.34
C LYS A 73 -1.72 9.93 -3.99
N GLU A 74 -1.50 9.47 -2.76
CA GLU A 74 -0.15 9.11 -2.34
C GLU A 74 0.41 7.97 -3.19
N TYR A 75 -0.41 6.97 -3.48
CA TYR A 75 0.02 5.86 -4.33
C TYR A 75 0.22 6.29 -5.78
N GLN A 76 -0.60 7.22 -6.26
CA GLN A 76 -0.40 7.77 -7.60
C GLN A 76 0.94 8.51 -7.70
N GLU A 77 1.34 9.18 -6.63
CA GLU A 77 2.65 9.83 -6.59
C GLU A 77 3.79 8.82 -6.62
N VAL A 78 3.61 7.69 -5.93
CA VAL A 78 4.60 6.61 -5.99
C VAL A 78 4.72 6.09 -7.42
N ILE A 79 3.60 5.86 -8.09
CA ILE A 79 3.60 5.39 -9.47
C ILE A 79 4.28 6.39 -10.38
N SER A 80 3.98 7.68 -10.21
CA SER A 80 4.60 8.73 -11.00
C SER A 80 6.12 8.73 -10.81
N ASN A 81 6.57 8.56 -9.58
CA ASN A 81 8.00 8.50 -9.29
C ASN A 81 8.66 7.28 -9.92
N ILE A 82 7.99 6.12 -9.89
CA ILE A 82 8.50 4.92 -10.54
C ILE A 82 8.65 5.16 -12.04
N ASN A 83 7.65 5.80 -12.65
CA ASN A 83 7.70 6.09 -14.09
C ASN A 83 8.85 7.03 -14.43
N GLU A 84 9.14 7.99 -13.57
CA GLU A 84 10.29 8.88 -13.79
C GLU A 84 11.60 8.11 -13.70
N GLN A 85 11.71 7.21 -12.74
CA GLN A 85 12.93 6.40 -12.61
C GLN A 85 13.10 5.47 -13.80
N LEU A 86 12.01 4.96 -14.35
CA LEU A 86 12.07 4.10 -15.54
C LEU A 86 12.63 4.86 -16.75
N LYS A 87 12.38 6.15 -16.82
CA LYS A 87 12.88 6.98 -17.94
C LYS A 87 14.30 7.45 -17.73
N ASP A 88 14.82 7.39 -16.51
CA ASP A 88 16.15 7.88 -16.18
C ASP A 88 17.17 6.81 -16.52
N ASN A 89 18.04 7.11 -17.48
CA ASN A 89 19.04 6.17 -17.95
C ASN A 89 20.27 6.11 -17.07
N SER A 90 20.35 6.92 -16.02
CA SER A 90 21.53 7.00 -15.16
C SER A 90 21.57 5.91 -14.10
N SER A 91 20.49 5.18 -13.90
CA SER A 91 20.41 4.14 -12.86
C SER A 91 19.79 2.88 -13.43
N GLU A 92 20.31 1.74 -12.95
CA GLU A 92 19.76 0.43 -13.31
C GLU A 92 18.74 -0.07 -12.29
N TYR A 93 18.49 0.71 -11.24
CA TYR A 93 17.62 0.30 -10.14
C TYR A 93 16.48 1.27 -9.97
N ILE A 94 15.40 0.75 -9.41
CA ILE A 94 14.24 1.53 -9.01
C ILE A 94 14.09 1.43 -7.50
N MET A 95 14.00 2.58 -6.85
CA MET A 95 13.78 2.67 -5.41
C MET A 95 12.34 3.09 -5.16
N VAL A 96 11.61 2.31 -4.35
CA VAL A 96 10.23 2.62 -4.01
C VAL A 96 10.18 3.10 -2.57
N GLN A 97 9.82 4.38 -2.39
CA GLN A 97 9.63 5.00 -1.06
C GLN A 97 10.81 4.78 -0.10
N LYS A 98 12.03 4.62 -0.65
CA LYS A 98 13.25 4.43 0.13
C LYS A 98 13.26 3.14 0.94
N VAL A 99 12.36 2.20 0.66
CA VAL A 99 12.28 0.95 1.42
C VAL A 99 12.43 -0.29 0.56
N PHE A 100 12.18 -0.18 -0.74
CA PHE A 100 12.23 -1.35 -1.61
C PHE A 100 13.00 -1.01 -2.87
N LEU A 101 13.99 -1.85 -3.20
CA LEU A 101 14.88 -1.64 -4.34
C LEU A 101 14.86 -2.87 -5.23
N PHE A 102 14.71 -2.67 -6.54
CA PHE A 102 14.82 -3.77 -7.50
C PHE A 102 15.41 -3.26 -8.80
N LYS A 103 15.86 -4.21 -9.65
CA LYS A 103 16.44 -3.83 -10.93
C LYS A 103 15.36 -3.34 -11.88
N LYS A 104 15.69 -2.26 -12.60
CA LYS A 104 14.77 -1.69 -13.58
C LYS A 104 14.35 -2.72 -14.62
N SER A 105 15.28 -3.59 -15.04
CA SER A 105 14.98 -4.63 -16.03
C SER A 105 14.02 -5.69 -15.54
N ASP A 106 13.82 -5.79 -14.22
CA ASP A 106 12.90 -6.77 -13.63
C ASP A 106 11.49 -6.23 -13.46
N PHE A 107 11.29 -4.97 -13.71
CA PHE A 107 9.97 -4.34 -13.54
C PHE A 107 8.96 -4.91 -14.54
N VAL A 108 7.77 -5.24 -14.06
CA VAL A 108 6.68 -5.72 -14.92
C VAL A 108 5.56 -4.69 -14.97
N ASN A 109 4.96 -4.38 -13.82
CA ASN A 109 3.92 -3.36 -13.78
C ASN A 109 3.68 -2.88 -12.35
N VAL A 110 2.92 -1.80 -12.25
CA VAL A 110 2.48 -1.25 -10.97
C VAL A 110 1.02 -0.85 -11.13
N LYS A 111 0.23 -1.06 -10.09
CA LYS A 111 -1.19 -0.73 -10.13
C LYS A 111 -1.72 -0.45 -8.73
N ILE A 112 -2.86 0.26 -8.71
CA ILE A 112 -3.60 0.50 -7.48
C ILE A 112 -4.89 -0.32 -7.55
N ILE A 113 -5.20 -1.01 -6.47
CA ILE A 113 -6.46 -1.75 -6.36
C ILE A 113 -7.25 -1.15 -5.21
N ILE A 114 -8.50 -0.83 -5.46
CA ILE A 114 -9.41 -0.26 -4.48
C ILE A 114 -10.56 -1.23 -4.28
N LYS A 115 -10.78 -1.60 -3.03
CA LYS A 115 -11.91 -2.46 -2.66
C LYS A 115 -12.75 -1.72 -1.64
N ASP A 116 -13.98 -1.41 -2.01
CA ASP A 116 -14.95 -0.83 -1.10
C ASP A 116 -15.75 -1.96 -0.46
N ASN A 117 -15.97 -1.84 0.85
CA ASN A 117 -16.71 -2.85 1.59
C ASN A 117 -18.07 -2.32 2.06
#